data_ea67c5dd9a5d4e6dd907b6e0753b2a08
#
_entry.id   ea67c5dd9a5d4e6dd907b6e0753b2a08
#
_cell.length_a   1.000
_cell.length_b   1.000
_cell.length_c   1.000
_cell.angle_alpha   90.00
_cell.angle_beta   90.00
_cell.angle_gamma   90.00
#
_symmetry.space_group_name_H-M   'P 1'
#
loop_
_entity.id
_entity.type
_entity.pdbx_description
1 polymer ?
#
loop_
_entity_poly.entity_id
_entity_poly.type
_entity_poly.pdbx_seq_one_letter_code
_entity_poly.pdbx_strand_id
1 'polypeptide(L)'
;NLLKHISELIERNYGLSCTKIQEKGDFLEQSFNLLNENDVVIIGRVGEQAAEKNKPIGSNVENFIRGVNCTVITVSEHFEVPKQFIFAYEYSPTCQKMMQRIAQSDLLKKLQCHLLYVGDHPEMLAEPTKFLQAAGLDVVAAYRYGDVAQNILEYQREHDIGLIVLGAFSHSKIHQFFLGSITTTIFRNANVPLLVAK
;
A
#
# COMPACT_ATOMS: atom_id res chain seq x y z
N ASN A 1 6.68 -10.35 27.82
CA ASN A 1 5.52 -10.21 26.92
C ASN A 1 5.91 -9.29 25.76
N LEU A 2 5.83 -9.79 24.54
CA LEU A 2 6.26 -9.08 23.31
C LEU A 2 5.58 -7.70 23.16
N LEU A 3 4.27 -7.62 23.38
CA LEU A 3 3.52 -6.37 23.28
C LEU A 3 4.03 -5.29 24.26
N LYS A 4 4.41 -5.69 25.47
CA LYS A 4 4.99 -4.77 26.46
C LYS A 4 6.34 -4.24 25.98
N HIS A 5 7.20 -5.13 25.49
CA HIS A 5 8.52 -4.75 24.98
C HIS A 5 8.44 -3.78 23.80
N ILE A 6 7.57 -4.06 22.82
CA ILE A 6 7.36 -3.19 21.66
C ILE A 6 6.80 -1.82 22.11
N SER A 7 5.81 -1.81 22.99
CA SER A 7 5.26 -0.55 23.52
C SER A 7 6.32 0.32 24.20
N GLU A 8 7.19 -0.28 25.01
CA GLU A 8 8.30 0.42 25.69
C GLU A 8 9.35 0.96 24.69
N LEU A 9 9.63 0.20 23.61
CA LEU A 9 10.52 0.67 22.55
C LEU A 9 9.95 1.88 21.79
N ILE A 10 8.67 1.84 21.46
CA ILE A 10 7.99 2.93 20.74
C ILE A 10 7.94 4.19 21.61
N GLU A 11 7.59 4.05 22.88
CA GLU A 11 7.55 5.16 23.83
C GLU A 11 8.95 5.79 24.00
N ARG A 12 9.97 4.96 24.19
CA ARG A 12 11.36 5.42 24.36
C ARG A 12 11.92 6.13 23.14
N ASN A 13 11.68 5.58 21.95
CA ASN A 13 12.32 6.07 20.73
C ASN A 13 11.54 7.22 20.07
N TYR A 14 10.23 7.28 20.26
CA TYR A 14 9.34 8.20 19.53
C TYR A 14 8.44 9.04 20.43
N GLY A 15 8.39 8.78 21.73
CA GLY A 15 7.51 9.48 22.68
C GLY A 15 6.01 9.17 22.45
N LEU A 16 5.70 8.07 21.79
CA LEU A 16 4.33 7.67 21.45
C LEU A 16 3.81 6.61 22.41
N SER A 17 2.60 6.79 22.92
CA SER A 17 1.90 5.78 23.71
C SER A 17 1.20 4.77 22.81
N CYS A 18 1.21 3.49 23.20
CA CYS A 18 0.57 2.42 22.45
C CYS A 18 -0.48 1.69 23.29
N THR A 19 -1.68 1.53 22.77
CA THR A 19 -2.68 0.61 23.31
C THR A 19 -2.31 -0.81 22.93
N LYS A 20 -2.27 -1.70 23.93
CA LYS A 20 -1.97 -3.12 23.74
C LYS A 20 -3.27 -3.90 23.71
N ILE A 21 -3.54 -4.57 22.60
CA ILE A 21 -4.72 -5.41 22.41
C ILE A 21 -4.24 -6.83 22.11
N GLN A 22 -4.75 -7.81 22.86
CA GLN A 22 -4.49 -9.23 22.63
C GLN A 22 -5.81 -9.98 22.70
N GLU A 23 -6.23 -10.49 21.57
CA GLU A 23 -7.47 -11.23 21.42
C GLU A 23 -7.19 -12.70 21.07
N LYS A 24 -8.16 -13.57 21.37
CA LYS A 24 -8.16 -14.97 20.96
C LYS A 24 -9.30 -15.19 19.99
N GLY A 25 -9.05 -15.92 18.91
CA GLY A 25 -10.07 -16.25 17.92
C GLY A 25 -9.53 -16.22 16.49
N ASP A 26 -10.43 -16.12 15.54
CA ASP A 26 -10.06 -15.94 14.14
C ASP A 26 -9.46 -14.56 13.91
N PHE A 27 -8.31 -14.52 13.23
CA PHE A 27 -7.57 -13.28 13.00
C PHE A 27 -8.39 -12.24 12.23
N LEU A 28 -9.12 -12.67 11.19
CA LEU A 28 -9.87 -11.76 10.33
C LEU A 28 -11.06 -11.18 11.09
N GLU A 29 -11.81 -12.04 11.80
CA GLU A 29 -12.97 -11.63 12.59
C GLU A 29 -12.58 -10.60 13.65
N GLN A 30 -11.57 -10.89 14.46
CA GLN A 30 -11.11 -9.98 15.51
C GLN A 30 -10.57 -8.66 14.95
N SER A 31 -9.80 -8.74 13.85
CA SER A 31 -9.27 -7.53 13.22
C SER A 31 -10.37 -6.64 12.66
N PHE A 32 -11.37 -7.19 11.99
CA PHE A 32 -12.47 -6.41 11.41
C PHE A 32 -13.35 -5.73 12.47
N ASN A 33 -13.48 -6.34 13.65
CA ASN A 33 -14.21 -5.75 14.77
C ASN A 33 -13.48 -4.55 15.41
N LEU A 34 -12.16 -4.45 15.23
CA LEU A 34 -11.34 -3.40 15.82
C LEU A 34 -11.12 -2.20 14.89
N LEU A 35 -11.28 -2.38 13.57
CA LEU A 35 -10.85 -1.40 12.56
C LEU A 35 -12.00 -0.55 12.02
N ASN A 36 -11.67 0.72 11.75
CA ASN A 36 -12.54 1.68 11.10
C ASN A 36 -11.94 2.11 9.73
N GLU A 37 -12.76 2.70 8.87
CA GLU A 37 -12.36 3.12 7.52
C GLU A 37 -11.23 4.17 7.47
N ASN A 38 -11.07 4.95 8.54
CA ASN A 38 -10.03 5.97 8.65
C ASN A 38 -8.71 5.46 9.27
N ASP A 39 -8.67 4.20 9.68
CA ASP A 39 -7.45 3.62 10.25
C ASP A 39 -6.40 3.34 9.18
N VAL A 40 -5.16 3.34 9.61
CA VAL A 40 -4.02 2.85 8.83
C VAL A 40 -3.46 1.61 9.53
N VAL A 41 -3.51 0.49 8.85
CA VAL A 41 -3.00 -0.79 9.35
C VAL A 41 -1.63 -1.05 8.78
N ILE A 42 -0.67 -1.40 9.63
CA ILE A 42 0.63 -1.92 9.22
C ILE A 42 0.67 -3.41 9.53
N ILE A 43 0.93 -4.23 8.52
CA ILE A 43 0.92 -5.69 8.66
C ILE A 43 2.14 -6.29 7.95
N GLY A 44 2.77 -7.29 8.60
CA GLY A 44 3.82 -8.08 7.98
C GLY A 44 3.29 -8.92 6.82
N ARG A 45 4.01 -8.99 5.69
CA ARG A 45 3.60 -9.76 4.50
C ARG A 45 3.63 -11.27 4.72
N VAL A 46 4.55 -11.73 5.54
CA VAL A 46 4.82 -13.16 5.76
C VAL A 46 4.63 -13.46 7.24
N GLY A 47 3.66 -14.30 7.57
CA GLY A 47 3.54 -14.87 8.91
C GLY A 47 4.38 -16.15 9.04
N GLU A 48 4.61 -16.64 10.26
CA GLU A 48 5.41 -17.83 10.56
C GLU A 48 5.07 -19.03 9.68
N GLN A 49 3.79 -19.35 9.53
CA GLN A 49 3.33 -20.48 8.71
C GLN A 49 3.59 -20.32 7.20
N ALA A 50 3.68 -19.10 6.69
CA ALA A 50 3.95 -18.83 5.30
C ALA A 50 5.47 -18.86 5.03
N ALA A 51 6.28 -18.41 5.98
CA ALA A 51 7.74 -18.52 5.94
C ALA A 51 8.18 -19.99 5.88
N GLU A 52 7.60 -20.87 6.71
CA GLU A 52 7.86 -22.31 6.69
C GLU A 52 7.50 -22.99 5.35
N LYS A 53 6.52 -22.45 4.62
CA LYS A 53 6.06 -22.99 3.32
C LYS A 53 6.66 -22.29 2.10
N ASN A 54 7.64 -21.40 2.27
CA ASN A 54 8.23 -20.58 1.20
C ASN A 54 7.18 -19.83 0.35
N LYS A 55 6.08 -19.40 0.97
CA LYS A 55 5.05 -18.62 0.29
C LYS A 55 5.40 -17.15 0.35
N PRO A 56 5.30 -16.41 -0.76
CA PRO A 56 5.62 -14.98 -0.80
C PRO A 56 4.65 -14.13 0.05
N ILE A 57 3.50 -14.69 0.45
CA ILE A 57 2.46 -14.03 1.25
C ILE A 57 1.73 -15.05 2.10
N GLY A 58 1.38 -14.66 3.32
CA GLY A 58 0.44 -15.39 4.16
C GLY A 58 -1.00 -15.28 3.62
N SER A 59 -1.72 -16.40 3.58
CA SER A 59 -3.13 -16.42 3.16
C SER A 59 -4.01 -15.48 3.99
N ASN A 60 -3.70 -15.31 5.27
CA ASN A 60 -4.42 -14.40 6.16
C ASN A 60 -4.23 -12.94 5.77
N VAL A 61 -3.02 -12.55 5.35
CA VAL A 61 -2.72 -11.17 4.91
C VAL A 61 -3.46 -10.84 3.61
N GLU A 62 -3.49 -11.75 2.65
CA GLU A 62 -4.25 -11.56 1.41
C GLU A 62 -5.76 -11.43 1.69
N ASN A 63 -6.33 -12.30 2.52
CA ASN A 63 -7.73 -12.24 2.92
C ASN A 63 -8.05 -11.00 3.75
N PHE A 64 -7.14 -10.57 4.62
CA PHE A 64 -7.27 -9.34 5.39
C PHE A 64 -7.39 -8.12 4.48
N ILE A 65 -6.46 -7.93 3.53
CA ILE A 65 -6.48 -6.80 2.60
C ILE A 65 -7.74 -6.82 1.73
N ARG A 66 -8.24 -8.00 1.37
CA ARG A 66 -9.51 -8.14 0.63
C ARG A 66 -10.72 -7.67 1.44
N GLY A 67 -10.77 -7.98 2.73
CA GLY A 67 -11.94 -7.75 3.59
C GLY A 67 -11.98 -6.40 4.27
N VAL A 68 -10.84 -5.76 4.51
CA VAL A 68 -10.76 -4.49 5.26
C VAL A 68 -11.11 -3.28 4.39
N ASN A 69 -11.73 -2.26 4.99
CA ASN A 69 -12.11 -1.01 4.30
C ASN A 69 -11.22 0.19 4.68
N CYS A 70 -10.07 -0.04 5.29
CA CYS A 70 -9.11 0.99 5.65
C CYS A 70 -7.84 0.93 4.78
N THR A 71 -6.93 1.86 5.01
CA THR A 71 -5.61 1.86 4.36
C THR A 71 -4.74 0.77 4.99
N VAL A 72 -4.10 -0.05 4.17
CA VAL A 72 -3.17 -1.10 4.62
C VAL A 72 -1.79 -0.84 4.06
N ILE A 73 -0.79 -0.86 4.95
CA ILE A 73 0.62 -0.85 4.58
C ILE A 73 1.18 -2.23 4.89
N THR A 74 1.70 -2.91 3.87
CA THR A 74 2.38 -4.19 4.08
C THR A 74 3.88 -3.98 4.13
N VAL A 75 4.52 -4.64 5.08
CA VAL A 75 5.97 -4.53 5.28
C VAL A 75 6.62 -5.90 5.22
N SER A 76 7.86 -5.96 4.73
CA SER A 76 8.71 -7.14 4.75
C SER A 76 9.63 -7.13 5.98
N GLU A 77 10.34 -8.23 6.21
CA GLU A 77 11.33 -8.35 7.30
C GLU A 77 12.43 -7.29 7.18
N HIS A 78 12.88 -7.02 5.96
CA HIS A 78 13.86 -5.98 5.67
C HIS A 78 13.13 -4.71 5.23
N PHE A 79 12.97 -3.77 6.17
CA PHE A 79 12.34 -2.49 5.90
C PHE A 79 13.38 -1.38 5.86
N GLU A 80 13.41 -0.66 4.76
CA GLU A 80 14.15 0.60 4.63
C GLU A 80 13.15 1.75 4.48
N VAL A 81 13.47 2.89 5.09
CA VAL A 81 12.63 4.08 4.98
C VAL A 81 12.65 4.56 3.52
N PRO A 82 11.51 4.56 2.83
CA PRO A 82 11.47 4.97 1.42
C PRO A 82 11.83 6.45 1.26
N LYS A 83 12.54 6.77 0.20
CA LYS A 83 12.81 8.16 -0.23
C LYS A 83 11.88 8.60 -1.34
N GLN A 84 11.31 7.64 -2.04
CA GLN A 84 10.43 7.83 -3.18
C GLN A 84 9.39 6.71 -3.26
N PHE A 85 8.28 6.99 -3.91
CA PHE A 85 7.21 6.02 -4.09
C PHE A 85 6.63 6.07 -5.50
N ILE A 86 6.12 4.93 -5.99
CA ILE A 86 5.24 4.87 -7.15
C ILE A 86 3.81 5.13 -6.67
N PHE A 87 3.11 6.04 -7.32
CA PHE A 87 1.66 6.07 -7.34
C PHE A 87 1.19 5.50 -8.69
N ALA A 88 0.74 4.25 -8.67
CA ALA A 88 0.18 3.60 -9.86
C ALA A 88 -1.20 4.20 -10.15
N TYR A 89 -1.25 5.05 -11.16
CA TYR A 89 -2.43 5.82 -11.51
C TYR A 89 -3.26 5.12 -12.59
N GLU A 90 -4.56 5.07 -12.34
CA GLU A 90 -5.58 4.75 -13.35
C GLU A 90 -6.71 5.76 -13.23
N TYR A 91 -7.44 5.99 -14.30
CA TYR A 91 -8.57 6.91 -14.27
C TYR A 91 -9.81 6.24 -13.65
N SER A 92 -9.80 6.06 -12.32
CA SER A 92 -10.89 5.48 -11.56
C SER A 92 -11.26 6.36 -10.34
N PRO A 93 -12.51 6.28 -9.85
CA PRO A 93 -12.92 7.00 -8.64
C PRO A 93 -12.07 6.65 -7.42
N THR A 94 -11.65 5.39 -7.29
CA THR A 94 -10.78 4.93 -6.20
C THR A 94 -9.40 5.57 -6.29
N CYS A 95 -8.84 5.62 -7.50
CA CYS A 95 -7.54 6.25 -7.72
C CYS A 95 -7.58 7.77 -7.47
N GLN A 96 -8.69 8.43 -7.81
CA GLN A 96 -8.89 9.85 -7.50
C GLN A 96 -8.96 10.11 -5.98
N LYS A 97 -9.65 9.25 -5.22
CA LYS A 97 -9.66 9.33 -3.75
C LYS A 97 -8.27 9.13 -3.17
N MET A 98 -7.52 8.15 -3.69
CA MET A 98 -6.15 7.93 -3.27
C MET A 98 -5.26 9.14 -3.57
N MET A 99 -5.39 9.75 -4.72
CA MET A 99 -4.67 10.97 -5.10
C MET A 99 -4.93 12.11 -4.10
N GLN A 100 -6.18 12.30 -3.66
CA GLN A 100 -6.53 13.27 -2.62
C GLN A 100 -5.88 12.93 -1.27
N ARG A 101 -5.88 11.66 -0.86
CA ARG A 101 -5.20 11.22 0.37
C ARG A 101 -3.68 11.44 0.30
N ILE A 102 -3.05 11.16 -0.84
CA ILE A 102 -1.63 11.45 -1.06
C ILE A 102 -1.37 12.96 -0.92
N ALA A 103 -2.21 13.79 -1.55
CA ALA A 103 -2.10 15.25 -1.49
C ALA A 103 -2.29 15.84 -0.08
N GLN A 104 -2.92 15.11 0.83
CA GLN A 104 -3.13 15.52 2.23
C GLN A 104 -2.11 14.89 3.19
N SER A 105 -1.32 13.91 2.75
CA SER A 105 -0.39 13.16 3.61
C SER A 105 0.94 13.90 3.80
N ASP A 106 1.19 14.41 5.00
CA ASP A 106 2.48 15.03 5.34
C ASP A 106 3.66 14.04 5.28
N LEU A 107 3.38 12.74 5.40
CA LEU A 107 4.38 11.70 5.24
C LEU A 107 4.79 11.55 3.77
N LEU A 108 3.81 11.41 2.87
CA LEU A 108 4.07 11.16 1.45
C LEU A 108 4.61 12.42 0.73
N LYS A 109 4.28 13.62 1.21
CA LYS A 109 4.85 14.88 0.69
C LYS A 109 6.36 15.00 0.89
N LYS A 110 6.93 14.26 1.83
CA LYS A 110 8.39 14.25 2.06
C LYS A 110 9.13 13.31 1.11
N LEU A 111 8.41 12.53 0.32
CA LEU A 111 8.94 11.57 -0.62
C LEU A 111 8.72 12.06 -2.05
N GLN A 112 9.63 11.70 -2.97
CA GLN A 112 9.40 11.93 -4.38
C GLN A 112 8.32 11.00 -4.90
N CYS A 113 7.32 11.54 -5.59
CA CYS A 113 6.21 10.80 -6.17
C CYS A 113 6.48 10.46 -7.64
N HIS A 114 6.64 9.20 -7.96
CA HIS A 114 6.61 8.72 -9.33
C HIS A 114 5.17 8.39 -9.72
N LEU A 115 4.50 9.33 -10.39
CA LEU A 115 3.14 9.13 -10.90
C LEU A 115 3.22 8.30 -12.17
N LEU A 116 2.99 6.98 -12.05
CA LEU A 116 3.12 6.02 -13.14
C LEU A 116 1.76 5.61 -13.70
N TYR A 117 1.58 5.84 -14.99
CA TYR A 117 0.46 5.34 -15.77
C TYR A 117 0.91 4.24 -16.72
N VAL A 118 0.18 3.15 -16.79
CA VAL A 118 0.41 2.07 -17.76
C VAL A 118 -0.83 1.93 -18.63
N GLY A 119 -0.71 2.28 -19.92
CA GLY A 119 -1.81 2.27 -20.88
C GLY A 119 -1.55 3.16 -22.10
N ASP A 120 -2.56 3.31 -22.95
CA ASP A 120 -2.44 3.94 -24.27
C ASP A 120 -2.74 5.45 -24.27
N HIS A 121 -3.03 6.03 -23.12
CA HIS A 121 -3.45 7.43 -22.96
C HIS A 121 -2.55 8.23 -22.02
N PRO A 122 -1.26 8.46 -22.37
CA PRO A 122 -0.32 9.17 -21.51
C PRO A 122 -0.72 10.61 -21.20
N GLU A 123 -1.56 11.23 -22.02
CA GLU A 123 -2.13 12.57 -21.81
C GLU A 123 -2.95 12.67 -20.52
N MET A 124 -3.46 11.53 -20.01
CA MET A 124 -4.22 11.48 -18.75
C MET A 124 -3.38 11.80 -17.51
N LEU A 125 -2.05 11.83 -17.63
CA LEU A 125 -1.15 12.22 -16.53
C LEU A 125 -1.10 13.73 -16.27
N ALA A 126 -1.49 14.56 -17.23
CA ALA A 126 -1.29 16.00 -17.14
C ALA A 126 -1.99 16.66 -15.95
N GLU A 127 -3.29 16.36 -15.76
CA GLU A 127 -4.07 16.93 -14.65
C GLU A 127 -3.69 16.36 -13.27
N PRO A 128 -3.54 15.03 -13.09
CA PRO A 128 -3.04 14.46 -11.85
C PRO A 128 -1.67 14.99 -11.44
N THR A 129 -0.76 15.17 -12.40
CA THR A 129 0.57 15.75 -12.13
C THR A 129 0.46 17.16 -11.57
N LYS A 130 -0.30 18.04 -12.23
CA LYS A 130 -0.52 19.41 -11.76
C LYS A 130 -1.18 19.44 -10.38
N PHE A 131 -2.16 18.58 -10.16
CA PHE A 131 -2.86 18.51 -8.88
C PHE A 131 -1.90 18.14 -7.72
N LEU A 132 -1.09 17.11 -7.89
CA LEU A 132 -0.13 16.69 -6.87
C LEU A 132 0.99 17.71 -6.65
N GLN A 133 1.49 18.34 -7.72
CA GLN A 133 2.48 19.43 -7.62
C GLN A 133 1.90 20.64 -6.88
N ALA A 134 0.65 21.02 -7.17
CA ALA A 134 -0.03 22.11 -6.46
C ALA A 134 -0.25 21.81 -4.98
N ALA A 135 -0.34 20.53 -4.61
CA ALA A 135 -0.41 20.08 -3.22
C ALA A 135 0.96 20.03 -2.53
N GLY A 136 2.06 20.35 -3.24
CA GLY A 136 3.41 20.42 -2.68
C GLY A 136 4.23 19.15 -2.80
N LEU A 137 3.84 18.19 -3.65
CA LEU A 137 4.66 17.01 -3.92
C LEU A 137 5.71 17.28 -5.01
N ASP A 138 6.86 16.65 -4.87
CA ASP A 138 7.85 16.50 -5.95
C ASP A 138 7.39 15.33 -6.84
N VAL A 139 6.96 15.62 -8.09
CA VAL A 139 6.31 14.65 -8.97
C VAL A 139 7.11 14.40 -10.24
N VAL A 140 7.45 13.13 -10.44
CA VAL A 140 7.97 12.60 -11.72
C VAL A 140 6.84 11.86 -12.41
N ALA A 141 6.31 12.40 -13.50
CA ALA A 141 5.28 11.73 -14.30
C ALA A 141 5.95 10.76 -15.29
N ALA A 142 5.50 9.53 -15.30
CA ALA A 142 6.00 8.48 -16.19
C ALA A 142 4.86 7.65 -16.77
N TYR A 143 5.06 7.13 -17.98
CA TYR A 143 4.12 6.21 -18.60
C TYR A 143 4.83 4.99 -19.19
N ARG A 144 4.10 3.89 -19.30
CA ARG A 144 4.51 2.62 -19.90
C ARG A 144 3.36 2.02 -20.70
N TYR A 145 3.68 1.11 -21.58
CA TYR A 145 2.72 0.32 -22.34
C TYR A 145 2.79 -1.16 -21.95
N GLY A 146 1.69 -1.89 -22.10
CA GLY A 146 1.65 -3.34 -21.92
C GLY A 146 1.07 -3.79 -20.58
N ASP A 147 1.61 -4.87 -20.01
CA ASP A 147 1.11 -5.43 -18.75
C ASP A 147 1.35 -4.50 -17.56
N VAL A 148 0.28 -4.17 -16.85
CA VAL A 148 0.30 -3.17 -15.78
C VAL A 148 1.16 -3.64 -14.60
N ALA A 149 0.98 -4.88 -14.15
CA ALA A 149 1.68 -5.37 -12.98
C ALA A 149 3.18 -5.52 -13.25
N GLN A 150 3.53 -6.03 -14.42
CA GLN A 150 4.92 -6.19 -14.85
C GLN A 150 5.61 -4.83 -14.94
N ASN A 151 5.00 -3.85 -15.61
CA ASN A 151 5.57 -2.52 -15.75
C ASN A 151 5.77 -1.79 -14.41
N ILE A 152 4.85 -1.93 -13.46
CA ILE A 152 5.00 -1.33 -12.13
C ILE A 152 6.19 -1.96 -11.39
N LEU A 153 6.33 -3.29 -11.44
CA LEU A 153 7.43 -4.00 -10.78
C LEU A 153 8.79 -3.74 -11.43
N GLU A 154 8.84 -3.63 -12.76
CA GLU A 154 10.04 -3.26 -13.49
C GLU A 154 10.46 -1.83 -13.21
N TYR A 155 9.53 -0.89 -13.30
CA TYR A 155 9.76 0.52 -12.98
C TYR A 155 10.26 0.71 -11.55
N GLN A 156 9.69 -0.02 -10.59
CA GLN A 156 10.13 -0.01 -9.20
C GLN A 156 11.61 -0.39 -9.08
N ARG A 157 12.04 -1.45 -9.78
CA ARG A 157 13.44 -1.91 -9.76
C ARG A 157 14.39 -0.97 -10.50
N GLU A 158 13.99 -0.48 -11.68
CA GLU A 158 14.79 0.43 -12.50
C GLU A 158 15.14 1.73 -11.79
N HIS A 159 14.22 2.22 -10.94
CA HIS A 159 14.37 3.50 -10.24
C HIS A 159 14.64 3.33 -8.73
N ASP A 160 14.88 2.12 -8.25
CA ASP A 160 15.14 1.82 -6.82
C ASP A 160 14.08 2.43 -5.89
N ILE A 161 12.81 2.26 -6.24
CA ILE A 161 11.70 2.87 -5.51
C ILE A 161 11.34 2.03 -4.29
N GLY A 162 11.28 2.68 -3.12
CA GLY A 162 11.09 2.02 -1.83
C GLY A 162 9.65 1.80 -1.37
N LEU A 163 8.64 2.29 -2.11
CA LEU A 163 7.22 2.13 -1.74
C LEU A 163 6.35 2.13 -3.01
N ILE A 164 5.37 1.23 -3.06
CA ILE A 164 4.34 1.25 -4.11
C ILE A 164 2.99 1.59 -3.48
N VAL A 165 2.33 2.61 -4.00
CA VAL A 165 0.99 3.06 -3.59
C VAL A 165 -0.01 2.67 -4.66
N LEU A 166 -1.01 1.87 -4.26
CA LEU A 166 -2.04 1.34 -5.12
C LEU A 166 -3.42 1.79 -4.63
N GLY A 167 -4.26 2.32 -5.52
CA GLY A 167 -5.70 2.25 -5.32
C GLY A 167 -6.16 0.79 -5.40
N ALA A 168 -7.18 0.40 -4.66
CA ALA A 168 -7.75 -0.93 -4.85
C ALA A 168 -8.39 -1.00 -6.24
N PHE A 169 -7.70 -1.62 -7.17
CA PHE A 169 -8.18 -1.80 -8.55
C PHE A 169 -9.42 -2.70 -8.55
N SER A 170 -10.60 -2.13 -8.69
CA SER A 170 -11.83 -2.87 -8.91
C SER A 170 -12.49 -2.41 -10.20
N HIS A 171 -12.19 -3.09 -11.29
CA HIS A 171 -12.87 -2.87 -12.58
C HIS A 171 -14.30 -3.46 -12.66
N SER A 172 -14.84 -4.05 -11.61
CA SER A 172 -16.18 -4.61 -11.67
C SER A 172 -17.08 -4.15 -10.53
N LYS A 173 -18.26 -3.68 -10.91
CA LYS A 173 -19.38 -3.37 -9.99
C LYS A 173 -19.92 -4.59 -9.22
N ILE A 174 -19.28 -5.75 -9.32
CA ILE A 174 -19.89 -7.03 -8.92
C ILE A 174 -19.32 -7.62 -7.62
N HIS A 175 -18.16 -7.25 -7.10
CA HIS A 175 -17.72 -7.85 -5.83
C HIS A 175 -16.85 -6.91 -4.97
N GLN A 176 -17.38 -6.51 -3.84
CA GLN A 176 -16.70 -5.76 -2.76
C GLN A 176 -15.50 -6.54 -2.12
N PHE A 177 -15.17 -7.73 -2.64
CA PHE A 177 -14.21 -8.65 -2.04
C PHE A 177 -13.04 -9.07 -2.96
N PHE A 178 -12.86 -8.45 -4.13
CA PHE A 178 -11.76 -8.82 -5.02
C PHE A 178 -10.66 -7.76 -5.04
N LEU A 179 -9.48 -8.12 -4.53
CA LEU A 179 -8.22 -7.56 -5.04
C LEU A 179 -8.11 -7.96 -6.50
N GLY A 180 -8.02 -6.98 -7.41
CA GLY A 180 -7.84 -7.26 -8.83
C GLY A 180 -6.58 -8.13 -9.07
N SER A 181 -6.55 -8.83 -10.19
CA SER A 181 -5.40 -9.67 -10.57
C SER A 181 -4.08 -8.89 -10.55
N ILE A 182 -4.10 -7.63 -10.98
CA ILE A 182 -2.96 -6.72 -10.97
C ILE A 182 -2.44 -6.50 -9.55
N THR A 183 -3.31 -6.09 -8.61
CA THR A 183 -2.93 -5.85 -7.21
C THR A 183 -2.38 -7.13 -6.59
N THR A 184 -3.01 -8.28 -6.84
CA THR A 184 -2.54 -9.58 -6.35
C THR A 184 -1.15 -9.93 -6.91
N THR A 185 -0.90 -9.68 -8.20
CA THR A 185 0.40 -9.93 -8.83
C THR A 185 1.48 -9.03 -8.26
N ILE A 186 1.21 -7.73 -8.11
CA ILE A 186 2.16 -6.80 -7.47
C ILE A 186 2.43 -7.21 -6.03
N PHE A 187 1.38 -7.55 -5.30
CA PHE A 187 1.48 -7.96 -3.91
C PHE A 187 2.37 -9.20 -3.69
N ARG A 188 2.31 -10.16 -4.63
CA ARG A 188 3.13 -11.39 -4.57
C ARG A 188 4.58 -11.18 -4.99
N ASN A 189 4.86 -10.24 -5.87
CA ASN A 189 6.15 -10.10 -6.54
C ASN A 189 6.95 -8.84 -6.14
N ALA A 190 6.31 -7.85 -5.50
CA ALA A 190 7.05 -6.69 -5.01
C ALA A 190 7.91 -7.08 -3.79
N ASN A 191 9.11 -6.56 -3.73
CA ASN A 191 10.03 -6.72 -2.60
C ASN A 191 10.06 -5.50 -1.66
N VAL A 192 9.26 -4.49 -1.95
CA VAL A 192 9.13 -3.25 -1.18
C VAL A 192 7.75 -3.17 -0.50
N PRO A 193 7.58 -2.34 0.53
CA PRO A 193 6.29 -2.02 1.11
C PRO A 193 5.24 -1.64 0.08
N LEU A 194 3.99 -2.06 0.34
CA LEU A 194 2.84 -1.66 -0.46
C LEU A 194 1.86 -0.91 0.43
N LEU A 195 1.40 0.25 -0.02
CA LEU A 195 0.29 0.97 0.55
C LEU A 195 -0.93 0.78 -0.35
N VAL A 196 -1.97 0.16 0.20
CA VAL A 196 -3.22 -0.12 -0.53
C VAL A 196 -4.37 0.57 0.18
N ALA A 197 -5.17 1.35 -0.54
CA ALA A 197 -6.38 1.96 -0.02
C ALA A 197 -7.58 1.72 -0.94
N LYS A 198 -8.75 1.64 -0.32
CA LYS A 198 -10.04 1.47 -0.99
C LYS A 198 -10.84 2.77 -1.03
#